data_dca797f30610d03a0dcd5ccfef2d063c
#
_entry.id   dca797f30610d03a0dcd5ccfef2d063c
#
_cell.length_a   1.000
_cell.length_b   1.000
_cell.length_c   1.000
_cell.angle_alpha   90.00
_cell.angle_beta   90.00
_cell.angle_gamma   90.00
#
_symmetry.space_group_name_H-M   'P 1'
#
loop_
_entity.id
_entity.type
_entity.pdbx_description
1 polymer ?
#
loop_
_entity_poly.entity_id
_entity_poly.type
_entity_poly.pdbx_seq_one_letter_code
_entity_poly.pdbx_strand_id
1 'polypeptide(L)'
;MPQENIARRAFISSVTALTAASYSRVLGANDAVQLGVIGPGERGRFVMSQFMMNPKLQVAALCDVYSEQIDKAKQKATAAKTFTDHRKLLEMKELDAVLIATPDHWHARIAIDALNAGKDVYVEKPLTRTIAEGPEIVKACRINERVCQVGMQQRSGIHYLRAKAEYIDTGKLGKITLARTWWHGNGYHLRKAPDSLRDKPSNLDWAHFLGPVKWRDWDPQQYWNWRAYLDFGGGQVTDLFTHWIDVVHMFMGQEIPKGASAAGGVFAYKDGRTAPDTINVLLEYPTDFTATFEATLVPGITGAAIEMCGTEGRLWIDRSRYEWHPKGRNAPPVIVQAEAHDMTLDHVNNFLECVKTRKRPNADVLIGHRSAQASHLGNIAYLERRKIDFDPQREEILPF
;
A
#
# COMPACT_ATOMS: atom_id res chain seq x y z
N MET A 1 -3.65 45.14 -29.48
CA MET A 1 -3.62 44.25 -28.30
C MET A 1 -5.01 43.90 -27.74
N PRO A 2 -5.93 43.34 -28.51
CA PRO A 2 -7.11 42.67 -27.98
C PRO A 2 -7.25 41.19 -28.27
N GLN A 3 -6.37 40.57 -29.05
CA GLN A 3 -6.55 39.15 -29.44
C GLN A 3 -6.00 38.12 -28.42
N GLU A 4 -5.00 38.46 -27.61
CA GLU A 4 -4.44 37.53 -26.59
C GLU A 4 -5.37 37.25 -25.41
N ASN A 5 -6.25 38.18 -25.09
CA ASN A 5 -7.19 38.03 -23.96
C ASN A 5 -8.38 37.10 -24.26
N ILE A 6 -8.73 36.91 -25.54
CA ILE A 6 -9.84 36.04 -25.96
C ILE A 6 -9.39 34.58 -25.91
N ALA A 7 -8.18 34.28 -26.36
CA ALA A 7 -7.63 32.91 -26.32
C ALA A 7 -7.40 32.41 -24.89
N ARG A 8 -6.92 33.25 -23.97
CA ARG A 8 -6.77 32.88 -22.54
C ARG A 8 -8.12 32.65 -21.85
N ARG A 9 -9.15 33.47 -22.13
CA ARG A 9 -10.50 33.23 -21.59
C ARG A 9 -11.16 32.00 -22.15
N ALA A 10 -10.99 31.69 -23.41
CA ALA A 10 -11.53 30.49 -24.04
C ALA A 10 -10.82 29.22 -23.49
N PHE A 11 -9.49 29.29 -23.26
CA PHE A 11 -8.74 28.17 -22.67
C PHE A 11 -9.12 27.92 -21.21
N ILE A 12 -9.25 28.97 -20.40
CA ILE A 12 -9.70 28.85 -19.00
C ILE A 12 -11.14 28.35 -18.93
N SER A 13 -12.05 28.79 -19.82
CA SER A 13 -13.41 28.32 -19.86
C SER A 13 -13.54 26.85 -20.35
N SER A 14 -12.68 26.41 -21.26
CA SER A 14 -12.69 24.99 -21.70
C SER A 14 -12.09 24.04 -20.67
N VAL A 15 -11.06 24.45 -19.91
CA VAL A 15 -10.51 23.65 -18.81
C VAL A 15 -11.51 23.56 -17.65
N THR A 16 -12.20 24.67 -17.30
CA THR A 16 -13.22 24.67 -16.26
C THR A 16 -14.48 23.87 -16.68
N ALA A 17 -14.82 23.89 -17.96
CA ALA A 17 -15.97 23.11 -18.48
C ALA A 17 -15.67 21.58 -18.52
N LEU A 18 -14.42 21.19 -18.79
CA LEU A 18 -14.00 19.78 -18.72
C LEU A 18 -13.96 19.25 -17.30
N THR A 19 -13.51 20.03 -16.32
CA THR A 19 -13.52 19.67 -14.90
C THR A 19 -14.96 19.65 -14.35
N ALA A 20 -15.80 20.61 -14.72
CA ALA A 20 -17.21 20.62 -14.32
C ALA A 20 -18.02 19.45 -14.93
N ALA A 21 -17.75 19.04 -16.17
CA ALA A 21 -18.41 17.91 -16.81
C ALA A 21 -18.00 16.56 -16.18
N SER A 22 -16.74 16.42 -15.72
CA SER A 22 -16.31 15.22 -14.98
C SER A 22 -16.89 15.21 -13.55
N TYR A 23 -17.09 16.37 -12.92
CA TYR A 23 -17.71 16.50 -11.60
C TYR A 23 -19.22 16.16 -11.62
N SER A 24 -19.94 16.58 -12.64
CA SER A 24 -21.37 16.30 -12.75
C SER A 24 -21.70 14.82 -12.98
N ARG A 25 -20.75 14.03 -13.49
CA ARG A 25 -20.93 12.59 -13.69
C ARG A 25 -20.89 11.76 -12.39
N VAL A 26 -20.14 12.23 -11.39
CA VAL A 26 -20.07 11.55 -10.07
C VAL A 26 -21.26 11.96 -9.17
N LEU A 27 -21.79 13.16 -9.35
CA LEU A 27 -22.85 13.74 -8.51
C LEU A 27 -24.27 13.56 -9.06
N GLY A 28 -24.44 13.02 -10.26
CA GLY A 28 -25.74 12.97 -10.89
C GLY A 28 -26.09 11.63 -11.49
N ALA A 29 -26.99 10.97 -10.92
CA ALA A 29 -27.99 10.09 -11.53
C ALA A 29 -27.76 8.58 -11.49
N ASN A 30 -26.61 7.98 -11.52
CA ASN A 30 -26.53 6.55 -11.27
C ASN A 30 -25.70 6.27 -10.01
N ASP A 31 -26.38 5.91 -8.97
CA ASP A 31 -25.81 5.68 -7.63
C ASP A 31 -24.73 4.59 -7.52
N ALA A 32 -24.35 3.93 -8.60
CA ALA A 32 -23.39 2.82 -8.58
C ALA A 32 -22.02 3.26 -9.14
N VAL A 33 -20.98 3.17 -8.31
CA VAL A 33 -19.59 3.38 -8.71
C VAL A 33 -19.16 2.26 -9.67
N GLN A 34 -18.64 2.62 -10.85
CA GLN A 34 -18.10 1.69 -11.83
C GLN A 34 -16.62 1.45 -11.58
N LEU A 35 -16.26 0.25 -11.10
CA LEU A 35 -14.92 -0.12 -10.70
C LEU A 35 -14.21 -0.95 -11.79
N GLY A 36 -13.01 -0.55 -12.17
CA GLY A 36 -12.05 -1.39 -12.89
C GLY A 36 -11.11 -2.10 -11.90
N VAL A 37 -10.78 -3.36 -12.13
CA VAL A 37 -9.83 -4.11 -11.30
C VAL A 37 -8.61 -4.49 -12.14
N ILE A 38 -7.43 -4.01 -11.75
CA ILE A 38 -6.15 -4.24 -12.43
C ILE A 38 -5.28 -5.11 -11.52
N GLY A 39 -4.92 -6.30 -11.99
CA GLY A 39 -4.22 -7.30 -11.19
C GLY A 39 -5.17 -8.11 -10.29
N PRO A 40 -6.21 -8.80 -10.83
CA PRO A 40 -7.11 -9.63 -10.05
C PRO A 40 -6.48 -10.96 -9.63
N GLY A 41 -5.23 -10.91 -9.14
CA GLY A 41 -4.58 -12.00 -8.43
C GLY A 41 -5.31 -12.33 -7.12
N GLU A 42 -4.68 -13.11 -6.24
CA GLU A 42 -5.31 -13.54 -4.98
C GLU A 42 -5.77 -12.33 -4.13
N ARG A 43 -4.86 -11.35 -3.92
CA ARG A 43 -5.17 -10.13 -3.17
C ARG A 43 -6.20 -9.24 -3.89
N GLY A 44 -6.05 -9.09 -5.21
CA GLY A 44 -6.99 -8.29 -6.01
C GLY A 44 -8.41 -8.83 -5.93
N ARG A 45 -8.60 -10.16 -6.03
CA ARG A 45 -9.93 -10.80 -5.88
C ARG A 45 -10.49 -10.68 -4.47
N PHE A 46 -9.64 -10.74 -3.45
CA PHE A 46 -10.09 -10.53 -2.07
C PHE A 46 -10.62 -9.11 -1.88
N VAL A 47 -9.85 -8.08 -2.25
CA VAL A 47 -10.28 -6.68 -2.12
C VAL A 47 -11.47 -6.37 -3.02
N MET A 48 -11.48 -6.88 -4.26
CA MET A 48 -12.65 -6.80 -5.15
C MET A 48 -13.92 -7.32 -4.46
N SER A 49 -13.81 -8.45 -3.74
CA SER A 49 -14.97 -9.01 -3.02
C SER A 49 -15.45 -8.09 -1.90
N GLN A 50 -14.56 -7.37 -1.23
CA GLN A 50 -14.94 -6.38 -0.22
C GLN A 50 -15.66 -5.17 -0.87
N PHE A 51 -15.19 -4.71 -2.02
CA PHE A 51 -15.88 -3.69 -2.81
C PHE A 51 -17.29 -4.13 -3.21
N MET A 52 -17.44 -5.38 -3.65
CA MET A 52 -18.74 -5.94 -4.08
C MET A 52 -19.76 -6.10 -2.95
N MET A 53 -19.35 -6.00 -1.68
CA MET A 53 -20.29 -5.95 -0.55
C MET A 53 -21.11 -4.64 -0.52
N ASN A 54 -20.64 -3.60 -1.22
CA ASN A 54 -21.41 -2.36 -1.37
C ASN A 54 -22.41 -2.49 -2.53
N PRO A 55 -23.72 -2.41 -2.27
CA PRO A 55 -24.75 -2.56 -3.32
C PRO A 55 -24.73 -1.45 -4.37
N LYS A 56 -24.05 -0.33 -4.08
CA LYS A 56 -23.86 0.80 -4.99
C LYS A 56 -22.49 0.75 -5.70
N LEU A 57 -22.00 -0.45 -5.98
CA LEU A 57 -20.78 -0.67 -6.75
C LEU A 57 -20.99 -1.76 -7.79
N GLN A 58 -20.44 -1.54 -8.98
CA GLN A 58 -20.36 -2.53 -10.04
C GLN A 58 -18.92 -2.71 -10.49
N VAL A 59 -18.43 -3.95 -10.56
CA VAL A 59 -17.18 -4.27 -11.24
C VAL A 59 -17.44 -4.30 -12.74
N ALA A 60 -17.03 -3.24 -13.44
CA ALA A 60 -17.27 -3.05 -14.86
C ALA A 60 -16.16 -3.61 -15.75
N ALA A 61 -14.93 -3.71 -15.24
CA ALA A 61 -13.78 -4.18 -16.01
C ALA A 61 -12.75 -4.93 -15.16
N LEU A 62 -12.08 -5.90 -15.78
CA LEU A 62 -10.98 -6.69 -15.21
C LEU A 62 -9.78 -6.62 -16.17
N CYS A 63 -8.58 -6.47 -15.63
CA CYS A 63 -7.34 -6.47 -16.42
C CYS A 63 -6.24 -7.27 -15.72
N ASP A 64 -5.63 -8.19 -16.44
CA ASP A 64 -4.42 -8.91 -16.00
C ASP A 64 -3.63 -9.38 -17.23
N VAL A 65 -2.32 -9.48 -17.10
CA VAL A 65 -1.44 -10.03 -18.13
C VAL A 65 -1.52 -11.56 -18.24
N TYR A 66 -2.21 -12.20 -17.32
CA TYR A 66 -2.50 -13.64 -17.30
C TYR A 66 -4.01 -13.88 -17.30
N SER A 67 -4.54 -14.37 -18.42
CA SER A 67 -6.01 -14.50 -18.57
C SER A 67 -6.65 -15.42 -17.53
N GLU A 68 -5.94 -16.40 -16.98
CA GLU A 68 -6.46 -17.27 -15.92
C GLU A 68 -6.84 -16.47 -14.65
N GLN A 69 -6.12 -15.37 -14.33
CA GLN A 69 -6.50 -14.52 -13.20
C GLN A 69 -7.79 -13.75 -13.49
N ILE A 70 -7.98 -13.33 -14.75
CA ILE A 70 -9.23 -12.71 -15.21
C ILE A 70 -10.38 -13.71 -15.08
N ASP A 71 -10.20 -14.95 -15.55
CA ASP A 71 -11.25 -15.97 -15.52
C ASP A 71 -11.69 -16.29 -14.08
N LYS A 72 -10.72 -16.39 -13.16
CA LYS A 72 -11.01 -16.56 -11.72
C LYS A 72 -11.79 -15.38 -11.13
N ALA A 73 -11.48 -14.15 -11.51
CA ALA A 73 -12.19 -12.96 -11.04
C ALA A 73 -13.61 -12.88 -11.67
N LYS A 74 -13.72 -13.27 -12.93
CA LYS A 74 -14.96 -13.24 -13.68
C LYS A 74 -16.04 -14.17 -13.12
N GLN A 75 -15.67 -15.19 -12.33
CA GLN A 75 -16.65 -16.03 -11.61
C GLN A 75 -17.55 -15.21 -10.67
N LYS A 76 -17.08 -14.08 -10.14
CA LYS A 76 -17.85 -13.16 -9.30
C LYS A 76 -18.34 -11.93 -10.07
N ALA A 77 -17.58 -11.44 -11.05
CA ALA A 77 -17.86 -10.26 -11.84
C ALA A 77 -18.21 -10.65 -13.30
N THR A 78 -19.27 -11.44 -13.50
CA THR A 78 -19.62 -12.09 -14.78
C THR A 78 -19.82 -11.11 -15.93
N ALA A 79 -20.38 -9.92 -15.66
CA ALA A 79 -20.66 -8.87 -16.66
C ALA A 79 -19.43 -7.99 -16.98
N ALA A 80 -18.31 -8.13 -16.26
CA ALA A 80 -17.15 -7.27 -16.44
C ALA A 80 -16.50 -7.49 -17.81
N LYS A 81 -16.13 -6.38 -18.48
CA LYS A 81 -15.28 -6.41 -19.68
C LYS A 81 -13.86 -6.83 -19.29
N THR A 82 -13.12 -7.47 -20.20
CA THR A 82 -11.80 -8.01 -19.91
C THR A 82 -10.73 -7.40 -20.79
N PHE A 83 -9.56 -7.15 -20.22
CA PHE A 83 -8.41 -6.52 -20.86
C PHE A 83 -7.13 -7.20 -20.44
N THR A 84 -6.11 -7.18 -21.30
CA THR A 84 -4.74 -7.62 -20.99
C THR A 84 -3.78 -6.44 -20.81
N ASP A 85 -4.19 -5.23 -21.18
CA ASP A 85 -3.45 -3.99 -21.04
C ASP A 85 -4.30 -2.97 -20.24
N HIS A 86 -3.78 -2.50 -19.10
CA HIS A 86 -4.45 -1.54 -18.24
C HIS A 86 -4.79 -0.23 -18.95
N ARG A 87 -3.97 0.20 -19.92
CA ARG A 87 -4.21 1.43 -20.69
C ARG A 87 -5.52 1.33 -21.48
N LYS A 88 -5.82 0.14 -22.02
CA LYS A 88 -7.09 -0.11 -22.71
C LYS A 88 -8.29 -0.13 -21.79
N LEU A 89 -8.12 -0.65 -20.57
CA LEU A 89 -9.14 -0.54 -19.53
C LEU A 89 -9.39 0.93 -19.17
N LEU A 90 -8.35 1.74 -19.03
CA LEU A 90 -8.46 3.16 -18.65
C LEU A 90 -9.13 4.04 -19.72
N GLU A 91 -9.16 3.61 -21.01
CA GLU A 91 -9.91 4.27 -22.09
C GLU A 91 -11.44 4.22 -21.86
N MET A 92 -11.93 3.34 -21.00
CA MET A 92 -13.36 3.24 -20.66
C MET A 92 -13.83 4.50 -19.92
N LYS A 93 -14.66 5.30 -20.57
CA LYS A 93 -15.16 6.58 -20.01
C LYS A 93 -16.11 6.36 -18.83
N GLU A 94 -16.83 5.24 -18.83
CA GLU A 94 -17.78 4.88 -17.80
C GLU A 94 -17.17 4.50 -16.46
N LEU A 95 -15.86 4.20 -16.39
CA LEU A 95 -15.19 3.90 -15.12
C LEU A 95 -15.03 5.15 -14.26
N ASP A 96 -15.39 5.03 -12.99
CA ASP A 96 -15.20 6.07 -11.97
C ASP A 96 -13.90 5.86 -11.20
N ALA A 97 -13.58 4.61 -10.89
CA ALA A 97 -12.43 4.25 -10.06
C ALA A 97 -11.75 2.95 -10.52
N VAL A 98 -10.51 2.76 -10.08
CA VAL A 98 -9.78 1.51 -10.27
C VAL A 98 -9.20 0.98 -8.95
N LEU A 99 -9.24 -0.35 -8.80
CA LEU A 99 -8.46 -1.12 -7.83
C LEU A 99 -7.20 -1.62 -8.53
N ILE A 100 -6.02 -1.29 -7.98
CA ILE A 100 -4.72 -1.76 -8.44
C ILE A 100 -4.14 -2.72 -7.41
N ALA A 101 -3.93 -3.97 -7.80
CA ALA A 101 -3.38 -5.02 -6.94
C ALA A 101 -2.40 -5.93 -7.69
N THR A 102 -1.60 -5.34 -8.55
CA THR A 102 -0.48 -5.92 -9.28
C THR A 102 0.71 -6.17 -8.36
N PRO A 103 1.83 -6.77 -8.81
CA PRO A 103 3.11 -6.67 -8.10
C PRO A 103 3.59 -5.22 -7.96
N ASP A 104 4.41 -4.95 -6.92
CA ASP A 104 4.78 -3.59 -6.47
C ASP A 104 5.39 -2.73 -7.58
N HIS A 105 6.20 -3.32 -8.47
CA HIS A 105 6.90 -2.60 -9.55
C HIS A 105 5.97 -2.00 -10.62
N TRP A 106 4.69 -2.34 -10.60
CA TRP A 106 3.66 -1.78 -11.47
C TRP A 106 2.78 -0.72 -10.80
N HIS A 107 2.77 -0.65 -9.46
CA HIS A 107 1.84 0.21 -8.73
C HIS A 107 1.92 1.67 -9.17
N ALA A 108 3.14 2.23 -9.18
CA ALA A 108 3.33 3.65 -9.48
C ALA A 108 2.88 4.00 -10.89
N ARG A 109 3.31 3.22 -11.89
CA ARG A 109 2.97 3.49 -13.29
C ARG A 109 1.47 3.42 -13.52
N ILE A 110 0.82 2.36 -13.06
CA ILE A 110 -0.62 2.18 -13.27
C ILE A 110 -1.42 3.23 -12.49
N ALA A 111 -0.99 3.59 -11.27
CA ALA A 111 -1.66 4.63 -10.49
C ALA A 111 -1.58 6.01 -11.19
N ILE A 112 -0.41 6.39 -11.71
CA ILE A 112 -0.23 7.64 -12.46
C ILE A 112 -1.09 7.63 -13.74
N ASP A 113 -1.07 6.55 -14.51
CA ASP A 113 -1.85 6.42 -15.73
C ASP A 113 -3.37 6.53 -15.43
N ALA A 114 -3.85 5.90 -14.34
CA ALA A 114 -5.24 5.97 -13.91
C ALA A 114 -5.65 7.37 -13.45
N LEU A 115 -4.83 8.03 -12.63
CA LEU A 115 -5.06 9.40 -12.16
C LEU A 115 -5.12 10.38 -13.33
N ASN A 116 -4.21 10.25 -14.31
CA ASN A 116 -4.18 11.07 -15.51
C ASN A 116 -5.37 10.78 -16.45
N ALA A 117 -5.92 9.56 -16.41
CA ALA A 117 -7.16 9.21 -17.11
C ALA A 117 -8.42 9.69 -16.35
N GLY A 118 -8.26 10.46 -15.26
CA GLY A 118 -9.36 11.01 -14.48
C GLY A 118 -10.07 9.99 -13.59
N LYS A 119 -9.45 8.86 -13.24
CA LYS A 119 -10.01 7.84 -12.37
C LYS A 119 -9.56 8.03 -10.93
N ASP A 120 -10.45 7.75 -9.98
CA ASP A 120 -10.08 7.59 -8.60
C ASP A 120 -9.35 6.25 -8.40
N VAL A 121 -8.42 6.17 -7.45
CA VAL A 121 -7.51 5.03 -7.34
C VAL A 121 -7.52 4.45 -5.93
N TYR A 122 -7.78 3.15 -5.83
CA TYR A 122 -7.39 2.34 -4.67
C TYR A 122 -6.21 1.47 -5.10
N VAL A 123 -5.05 1.66 -4.49
CA VAL A 123 -3.84 0.89 -4.81
C VAL A 123 -3.36 0.12 -3.60
N GLU A 124 -2.98 -1.15 -3.78
CA GLU A 124 -2.42 -1.96 -2.69
C GLU A 124 -1.08 -1.40 -2.20
N LYS A 125 -0.76 -1.71 -0.97
CA LYS A 125 0.55 -1.38 -0.37
C LYS A 125 1.64 -2.39 -0.86
N PRO A 126 2.93 -2.00 -0.87
CA PRO A 126 3.44 -0.63 -0.72
C PRO A 126 3.03 0.23 -1.92
N LEU A 127 2.85 1.52 -1.73
CA LEU A 127 2.45 2.41 -2.83
C LEU A 127 3.43 2.37 -4.00
N THR A 128 4.71 2.19 -3.69
CA THR A 128 5.82 2.31 -4.65
C THR A 128 6.84 1.20 -4.48
N ARG A 129 7.65 0.95 -5.51
CA ARG A 129 8.84 0.12 -5.46
C ARG A 129 10.10 0.91 -5.11
N THR A 130 10.13 2.21 -5.36
CA THR A 130 11.23 3.13 -5.04
C THR A 130 10.71 4.41 -4.39
N ILE A 131 11.58 5.12 -3.66
CA ILE A 131 11.21 6.41 -3.04
C ILE A 131 10.82 7.44 -4.11
N ALA A 132 11.55 7.50 -5.21
CA ALA A 132 11.37 8.52 -6.27
C ALA A 132 10.00 8.45 -6.96
N GLU A 133 9.34 7.31 -6.96
CA GLU A 133 8.01 7.15 -7.56
C GLU A 133 6.90 7.87 -6.77
N GLY A 134 7.05 8.01 -5.46
CA GLY A 134 6.01 8.53 -4.58
C GLY A 134 5.59 9.97 -4.88
N PRO A 135 6.53 10.92 -4.97
CA PRO A 135 6.21 12.31 -5.32
C PRO A 135 5.45 12.44 -6.64
N GLU A 136 5.75 11.60 -7.63
CA GLU A 136 5.07 11.65 -8.94
C GLU A 136 3.60 11.18 -8.84
N ILE A 137 3.31 10.15 -8.02
CA ILE A 137 1.93 9.71 -7.79
C ILE A 137 1.16 10.79 -7.02
N VAL A 138 1.77 11.36 -5.97
CA VAL A 138 1.17 12.45 -5.19
C VAL A 138 0.84 13.64 -6.10
N LYS A 139 1.79 14.05 -6.95
CA LYS A 139 1.61 15.12 -7.92
C LYS A 139 0.46 14.82 -8.89
N ALA A 140 0.44 13.63 -9.50
CA ALA A 140 -0.63 13.23 -10.41
C ALA A 140 -2.01 13.25 -9.72
N CYS A 141 -2.10 12.76 -8.48
CA CYS A 141 -3.31 12.77 -7.68
C CYS A 141 -3.82 14.21 -7.43
N ARG A 142 -2.93 15.13 -7.04
CA ARG A 142 -3.31 16.51 -6.72
C ARG A 142 -3.67 17.34 -7.95
N ILE A 143 -2.90 17.21 -9.05
CA ILE A 143 -3.17 17.94 -10.30
C ILE A 143 -4.51 17.53 -10.91
N ASN A 144 -4.84 16.25 -10.87
CA ASN A 144 -6.08 15.73 -11.45
C ASN A 144 -7.26 15.78 -10.46
N GLU A 145 -7.07 16.25 -9.23
CA GLU A 145 -8.09 16.34 -8.18
C GLU A 145 -8.80 14.99 -7.95
N ARG A 146 -8.04 13.89 -7.96
CA ARG A 146 -8.56 12.55 -7.77
C ARG A 146 -8.37 12.07 -6.34
N VAL A 147 -9.23 11.15 -5.92
CA VAL A 147 -9.05 10.41 -4.66
C VAL A 147 -8.09 9.26 -4.93
N CYS A 148 -7.02 9.19 -4.13
CA CYS A 148 -6.10 8.06 -4.17
C CYS A 148 -5.90 7.54 -2.76
N GLN A 149 -6.33 6.30 -2.51
CA GLN A 149 -6.18 5.60 -1.23
C GLN A 149 -5.26 4.40 -1.38
N VAL A 150 -4.35 4.24 -0.42
CA VAL A 150 -3.42 3.10 -0.37
C VAL A 150 -3.97 2.03 0.57
N GLY A 151 -3.83 0.75 0.22
CA GLY A 151 -4.37 -0.41 0.93
C GLY A 151 -3.76 -0.65 2.33
N MET A 152 -3.76 0.37 3.18
CA MET A 152 -3.26 0.36 4.57
C MET A 152 -4.44 0.25 5.55
N GLN A 153 -5.10 -0.89 5.52
CA GLN A 153 -6.40 -1.11 6.16
C GLN A 153 -6.42 -0.96 7.69
N GLN A 154 -5.26 -1.06 8.37
CA GLN A 154 -5.17 -0.83 9.81
C GLN A 154 -5.62 0.59 10.21
N ARG A 155 -5.46 1.59 9.33
CA ARG A 155 -5.96 2.97 9.55
C ARG A 155 -7.48 3.07 9.66
N SER A 156 -8.20 2.06 9.20
CA SER A 156 -9.65 1.99 9.31
C SER A 156 -10.10 0.95 10.35
N GLY A 157 -9.17 0.23 10.97
CA GLY A 157 -9.47 -0.79 11.97
C GLY A 157 -9.95 -0.18 13.29
N ILE A 158 -11.15 -0.53 13.73
CA ILE A 158 -11.82 0.05 14.90
C ILE A 158 -10.94 -0.04 16.15
N HIS A 159 -10.31 -1.18 16.41
CA HIS A 159 -9.47 -1.36 17.60
C HIS A 159 -8.17 -0.56 17.54
N TYR A 160 -7.59 -0.29 16.34
CA TYR A 160 -6.46 0.63 16.19
C TYR A 160 -6.86 2.07 16.53
N LEU A 161 -7.99 2.52 15.99
CA LEU A 161 -8.52 3.87 16.26
C LEU A 161 -8.87 4.03 17.75
N ARG A 162 -9.47 3.01 18.35
CA ARG A 162 -9.79 2.98 19.77
C ARG A 162 -8.53 3.01 20.64
N ALA A 163 -7.55 2.16 20.36
CA ALA A 163 -6.27 2.15 21.07
C ALA A 163 -5.57 3.51 21.00
N LYS A 164 -5.57 4.14 19.81
CA LYS A 164 -5.04 5.49 19.63
C LYS A 164 -5.76 6.50 20.51
N ALA A 165 -7.09 6.58 20.44
CA ALA A 165 -7.89 7.54 21.20
C ALA A 165 -7.76 7.35 22.72
N GLU A 166 -7.73 6.10 23.22
CA GLU A 166 -7.72 5.81 24.66
C GLU A 166 -6.32 5.94 25.30
N TYR A 167 -5.24 5.69 24.55
CA TYR A 167 -3.89 5.56 25.13
C TYR A 167 -2.86 6.51 24.54
N ILE A 168 -2.93 6.80 23.24
CA ILE A 168 -1.96 7.70 22.58
C ILE A 168 -2.41 9.15 22.76
N ASP A 169 -3.61 9.48 22.31
CA ASP A 169 -4.13 10.85 22.28
C ASP A 169 -4.35 11.42 23.70
N THR A 170 -4.58 10.54 24.69
CA THR A 170 -4.69 10.92 26.10
C THR A 170 -3.35 11.07 26.82
N GLY A 171 -2.23 10.71 26.16
CA GLY A 171 -0.91 10.75 26.76
C GLY A 171 -0.65 9.70 27.87
N LYS A 172 -1.48 8.66 27.98
CA LYS A 172 -1.33 7.63 29.02
C LYS A 172 0.00 6.88 28.98
N LEU A 173 0.65 6.80 27.82
CA LEU A 173 1.97 6.19 27.70
C LEU A 173 3.10 7.08 28.23
N GLY A 174 2.85 8.37 28.51
CA GLY A 174 3.90 9.34 28.74
C GLY A 174 4.72 9.62 27.47
N LYS A 175 6.02 9.91 27.61
CA LYS A 175 6.91 10.10 26.45
C LYS A 175 7.21 8.73 25.81
N ILE A 176 6.75 8.52 24.57
CA ILE A 176 7.07 7.32 23.79
C ILE A 176 8.46 7.52 23.18
N THR A 177 9.35 6.55 23.40
CA THR A 177 10.74 6.60 22.92
C THR A 177 11.11 5.49 21.95
N LEU A 178 10.32 4.41 21.95
CA LEU A 178 10.52 3.25 21.10
C LEU A 178 9.19 2.71 20.57
N ALA A 179 9.11 2.52 19.26
CA ALA A 179 8.10 1.70 18.60
C ALA A 179 8.78 0.42 18.09
N ARG A 180 8.52 -0.72 18.74
CA ARG A 180 9.04 -2.01 18.32
C ARG A 180 8.02 -2.73 17.47
N THR A 181 8.41 -3.23 16.30
CA THR A 181 7.53 -3.98 15.41
C THR A 181 8.19 -5.26 14.92
N TRP A 182 7.40 -6.28 14.66
CA TRP A 182 7.90 -7.53 14.09
C TRP A 182 6.85 -8.24 13.24
N TRP A 183 7.36 -9.09 12.34
CA TRP A 183 6.53 -10.03 11.60
C TRP A 183 7.34 -11.26 11.22
N HIS A 184 7.13 -12.35 11.93
CA HIS A 184 7.89 -13.58 11.76
C HIS A 184 7.03 -14.66 11.10
N GLY A 185 7.69 -15.60 10.39
CA GLY A 185 7.04 -16.80 9.88
C GLY A 185 6.06 -16.59 8.72
N ASN A 186 6.22 -15.54 7.91
CA ASN A 186 5.31 -15.26 6.79
C ASN A 186 5.52 -16.24 5.63
N GLY A 187 4.67 -17.27 5.54
CA GLY A 187 4.73 -18.31 4.52
C GLY A 187 4.55 -17.82 3.07
N TYR A 188 3.99 -16.62 2.85
CA TYR A 188 3.87 -16.07 1.49
C TYR A 188 5.22 -15.87 0.81
N HIS A 189 6.28 -15.59 1.57
CA HIS A 189 7.63 -15.45 1.05
C HIS A 189 8.36 -16.79 0.82
N LEU A 190 7.72 -17.92 1.13
CA LEU A 190 8.25 -19.27 0.95
C LEU A 190 7.46 -20.09 -0.09
N ARG A 191 6.54 -19.48 -0.81
CA ARG A 191 5.68 -20.18 -1.79
C ARG A 191 6.52 -20.71 -2.95
N LYS A 192 6.29 -21.99 -3.29
CA LYS A 192 6.88 -22.60 -4.49
C LYS A 192 5.91 -22.50 -5.65
N ALA A 193 6.45 -22.23 -6.83
CA ALA A 193 5.65 -22.24 -8.04
C ALA A 193 5.07 -23.65 -8.27
N PRO A 194 3.79 -23.76 -8.64
CA PRO A 194 3.18 -25.05 -8.97
C PRO A 194 3.75 -25.61 -10.27
N ASP A 195 3.74 -26.93 -10.41
CA ASP A 195 4.26 -27.62 -11.59
C ASP A 195 3.56 -27.19 -12.89
N SER A 196 2.33 -26.75 -12.83
CA SER A 196 1.57 -26.21 -13.96
C SER A 196 2.19 -24.93 -14.56
N LEU A 197 3.09 -24.27 -13.84
CA LEU A 197 3.83 -23.07 -14.31
C LEU A 197 5.26 -23.41 -14.75
N ARG A 198 5.70 -24.66 -14.79
CA ARG A 198 7.04 -25.04 -15.24
C ARG A 198 7.35 -24.42 -16.59
N ASP A 199 6.47 -24.63 -17.57
CA ASP A 199 6.52 -23.95 -18.86
C ASP A 199 5.67 -22.68 -18.80
N LYS A 200 6.11 -21.66 -19.55
CA LYS A 200 5.34 -20.40 -19.60
C LYS A 200 3.97 -20.65 -20.24
N PRO A 201 2.86 -20.35 -19.52
CA PRO A 201 1.54 -20.42 -20.12
C PRO A 201 1.43 -19.56 -21.38
N SER A 202 0.80 -20.08 -22.43
CA SER A 202 0.62 -19.35 -23.70
C SER A 202 -0.23 -18.08 -23.55
N ASN A 203 -1.11 -18.04 -22.56
CA ASN A 203 -2.03 -16.96 -22.23
C ASN A 203 -1.49 -16.03 -21.11
N LEU A 204 -0.17 -16.06 -20.84
CA LEU A 204 0.54 -15.16 -19.94
C LEU A 204 1.54 -14.31 -20.73
N ASP A 205 1.38 -13.00 -20.67
CA ASP A 205 2.34 -12.05 -21.24
C ASP A 205 3.46 -11.75 -20.23
N TRP A 206 4.56 -12.52 -20.34
CA TRP A 206 5.72 -12.36 -19.48
C TRP A 206 6.44 -11.03 -19.68
N ALA A 207 6.49 -10.55 -20.91
CA ALA A 207 7.11 -9.26 -21.22
C ALA A 207 6.40 -8.12 -20.50
N HIS A 208 5.08 -8.14 -20.53
CA HIS A 208 4.26 -7.14 -19.86
C HIS A 208 4.30 -7.31 -18.33
N PHE A 209 4.37 -8.56 -17.82
CA PHE A 209 4.58 -8.78 -16.38
C PHE A 209 5.89 -8.14 -15.90
N LEU A 210 7.00 -8.34 -16.62
CA LEU A 210 8.31 -7.74 -16.30
C LEU A 210 8.25 -6.21 -16.31
N GLY A 211 7.59 -5.61 -17.31
CA GLY A 211 7.45 -4.17 -17.43
C GLY A 211 8.77 -3.42 -17.38
N PRO A 212 9.02 -2.58 -16.35
CA PRO A 212 10.25 -1.81 -16.23
C PRO A 212 11.46 -2.64 -15.74
N VAL A 213 11.25 -3.87 -15.32
CA VAL A 213 12.32 -4.75 -14.86
C VAL A 213 13.13 -5.25 -16.06
N LYS A 214 14.46 -5.40 -15.88
CA LYS A 214 15.34 -5.91 -16.93
C LYS A 214 14.82 -7.23 -17.49
N TRP A 215 14.73 -7.31 -18.83
CA TRP A 215 14.31 -8.52 -19.53
C TRP A 215 15.10 -9.75 -19.08
N ARG A 216 14.38 -10.86 -18.93
CA ARG A 216 14.91 -12.20 -18.63
C ARG A 216 13.95 -13.28 -19.14
N ASP A 217 14.47 -14.49 -19.31
CA ASP A 217 13.66 -15.65 -19.67
C ASP A 217 12.62 -15.97 -18.59
N TRP A 218 11.65 -16.77 -18.98
CA TRP A 218 10.61 -17.22 -18.05
C TRP A 218 11.19 -17.94 -16.83
N ASP A 219 10.79 -17.50 -15.67
CA ASP A 219 11.09 -18.13 -14.38
C ASP A 219 9.80 -18.23 -13.57
N PRO A 220 9.22 -19.43 -13.44
CA PRO A 220 7.96 -19.63 -12.71
C PRO A 220 8.04 -19.21 -11.25
N GLN A 221 9.22 -19.35 -10.62
CA GLN A 221 9.39 -18.96 -9.22
C GLN A 221 9.37 -17.42 -9.07
N GLN A 222 9.98 -16.70 -9.97
CA GLN A 222 9.95 -15.23 -9.97
C GLN A 222 8.53 -14.68 -10.25
N TYR A 223 7.77 -15.33 -11.09
CA TYR A 223 6.37 -14.97 -11.30
C TYR A 223 5.51 -15.26 -10.06
N TRP A 224 5.60 -16.48 -9.52
CA TRP A 224 4.71 -16.94 -8.46
C TRP A 224 5.03 -16.35 -7.10
N ASN A 225 6.32 -16.23 -6.78
CA ASN A 225 6.82 -15.70 -5.51
C ASN A 225 7.60 -14.39 -5.70
N TRP A 226 7.09 -13.50 -6.55
CA TRP A 226 7.74 -12.25 -6.92
C TRP A 226 8.20 -11.41 -5.70
N ARG A 227 7.53 -11.53 -4.55
CA ARG A 227 7.91 -10.88 -3.29
C ARG A 227 9.28 -11.28 -2.76
N ALA A 228 9.79 -12.43 -3.16
CA ALA A 228 11.13 -12.89 -2.77
C ALA A 228 12.25 -12.24 -3.62
N TYR A 229 11.90 -11.43 -4.62
CA TYR A 229 12.87 -10.84 -5.56
C TYR A 229 12.79 -9.31 -5.53
N LEU A 230 13.92 -8.68 -5.21
CA LEU A 230 14.03 -7.21 -5.06
C LEU A 230 13.73 -6.42 -6.34
N ASP A 231 13.78 -7.06 -7.49
CA ASP A 231 13.39 -6.44 -8.76
C ASP A 231 11.88 -6.16 -8.86
N PHE A 232 11.05 -6.98 -8.21
CA PHE A 232 9.60 -6.90 -8.27
C PHE A 232 8.96 -6.28 -7.03
N GLY A 233 9.61 -6.43 -5.87
CA GLY A 233 9.14 -5.89 -4.60
C GLY A 233 10.31 -5.66 -3.63
N GLY A 234 10.05 -5.19 -2.42
CA GLY A 234 11.09 -4.90 -1.43
C GLY A 234 11.21 -5.95 -0.31
N GLY A 235 10.78 -7.21 -0.58
CA GLY A 235 10.85 -8.27 0.42
C GLY A 235 9.99 -7.99 1.65
N GLN A 236 10.36 -8.59 2.79
CA GLN A 236 9.59 -8.45 4.04
C GLN A 236 9.47 -7.00 4.52
N VAL A 237 10.45 -6.16 4.20
CA VAL A 237 10.46 -4.76 4.66
C VAL A 237 9.32 -3.97 4.02
N THR A 238 9.20 -3.96 2.70
CA THR A 238 8.12 -3.19 2.06
C THR A 238 6.78 -3.92 2.07
N ASP A 239 6.78 -5.26 2.09
CA ASP A 239 5.53 -6.02 2.15
C ASP A 239 4.89 -6.01 3.54
N LEU A 240 5.69 -6.13 4.62
CA LEU A 240 5.19 -6.33 5.98
C LEU A 240 5.41 -5.11 6.88
N PHE A 241 6.62 -4.53 6.89
CA PHE A 241 6.90 -3.38 7.75
C PHE A 241 6.06 -2.17 7.36
N THR A 242 5.75 -1.98 6.07
CA THR A 242 4.89 -0.87 5.64
C THR A 242 3.54 -0.85 6.39
N HIS A 243 2.96 -2.00 6.71
CA HIS A 243 1.75 -2.06 7.53
C HIS A 243 1.96 -1.51 8.95
N TRP A 244 3.09 -1.88 9.58
CA TRP A 244 3.36 -1.53 10.97
C TRP A 244 3.88 -0.12 11.12
N ILE A 245 4.79 0.31 10.24
CA ILE A 245 5.31 1.67 10.29
C ILE A 245 4.22 2.71 10.01
N ASP A 246 3.24 2.36 9.17
CA ASP A 246 2.07 3.19 8.93
C ASP A 246 1.23 3.41 10.21
N VAL A 247 1.02 2.36 11.01
CA VAL A 247 0.35 2.48 12.32
C VAL A 247 1.19 3.30 13.30
N VAL A 248 2.51 3.11 13.33
CA VAL A 248 3.42 3.92 14.14
C VAL A 248 3.32 5.39 13.75
N HIS A 249 3.33 5.70 12.46
CA HIS A 249 3.15 7.08 11.96
C HIS A 249 1.81 7.67 12.39
N MET A 250 0.73 6.89 12.28
CA MET A 250 -0.61 7.30 12.72
C MET A 250 -0.65 7.60 14.22
N PHE A 251 0.02 6.80 15.05
CA PHE A 251 0.05 6.96 16.50
C PHE A 251 0.93 8.11 16.94
N MET A 252 2.09 8.27 16.31
CA MET A 252 3.08 9.29 16.70
C MET A 252 2.81 10.67 16.08
N GLY A 253 1.97 10.75 15.04
CA GLY A 253 1.80 11.99 14.27
C GLY A 253 3.08 12.44 13.57
N GLN A 254 4.05 11.53 13.39
CA GLN A 254 5.35 11.77 12.76
C GLN A 254 5.56 10.73 11.66
N GLU A 255 5.70 11.17 10.42
CA GLU A 255 5.65 10.29 9.25
C GLU A 255 7.01 10.15 8.53
N ILE A 256 8.00 10.99 8.84
CA ILE A 256 9.26 11.04 8.10
C ILE A 256 10.43 10.78 9.04
N PRO A 257 11.17 9.68 8.88
CA PRO A 257 12.40 9.42 9.65
C PRO A 257 13.54 10.34 9.19
N LYS A 258 14.49 10.61 10.08
CA LYS A 258 15.74 11.33 9.78
C LYS A 258 16.90 10.41 9.44
N GLY A 259 16.73 9.11 9.60
CA GLY A 259 17.75 8.13 9.26
C GLY A 259 17.29 6.69 9.41
N ALA A 260 18.03 5.78 8.80
CA ALA A 260 17.78 4.35 8.81
C ALA A 260 19.08 3.54 8.91
N SER A 261 19.01 2.41 9.63
CA SER A 261 20.05 1.37 9.65
C SER A 261 19.38 0.00 9.47
N ALA A 262 20.06 -0.95 8.83
CA ALA A 262 19.55 -2.29 8.68
C ALA A 262 20.66 -3.33 8.62
N ALA A 263 20.33 -4.56 9.08
CA ALA A 263 21.18 -5.74 8.96
C ALA A 263 20.31 -6.97 8.68
N GLY A 264 20.83 -7.88 7.86
CA GLY A 264 20.11 -9.10 7.47
C GLY A 264 20.80 -9.87 6.37
N GLY A 265 20.09 -10.82 5.79
CA GLY A 265 20.65 -11.61 4.69
C GLY A 265 19.74 -12.79 4.27
N VAL A 266 20.19 -13.49 3.26
CA VAL A 266 19.67 -14.79 2.87
C VAL A 266 20.46 -15.86 3.61
N PHE A 267 20.01 -16.21 4.81
CA PHE A 267 20.75 -17.10 5.72
C PHE A 267 20.29 -18.55 5.63
N ALA A 268 18.97 -18.78 5.61
CA ALA A 268 18.38 -20.11 5.67
C ALA A 268 17.91 -20.62 4.30
N TYR A 269 17.28 -19.82 3.48
CA TYR A 269 16.60 -20.26 2.26
C TYR A 269 17.38 -19.92 0.99
N LYS A 270 18.20 -20.86 0.51
CA LYS A 270 19.03 -20.73 -0.71
C LYS A 270 18.26 -21.11 -1.99
N ASP A 271 17.09 -20.55 -2.19
CA ASP A 271 16.14 -20.86 -3.25
C ASP A 271 16.18 -19.89 -4.44
N GLY A 272 17.27 -19.11 -4.56
CA GLY A 272 17.45 -18.13 -5.64
C GLY A 272 16.84 -16.75 -5.33
N ARG A 273 16.23 -16.55 -4.17
CA ARG A 273 15.71 -15.25 -3.73
C ARG A 273 16.79 -14.19 -3.64
N THR A 274 16.41 -12.95 -3.86
CA THR A 274 17.29 -11.78 -3.66
C THR A 274 16.91 -10.97 -2.43
N ALA A 275 15.64 -11.06 -1.98
CA ALA A 275 15.21 -10.44 -0.74
C ALA A 275 15.68 -11.27 0.48
N PRO A 276 16.11 -10.63 1.57
CA PRO A 276 16.56 -11.32 2.77
C PRO A 276 15.46 -12.18 3.40
N ASP A 277 15.81 -13.36 3.91
CA ASP A 277 14.92 -14.18 4.70
C ASP A 277 14.90 -13.79 6.19
N THR A 278 15.92 -13.06 6.61
CA THR A 278 16.02 -12.49 7.96
C THR A 278 16.54 -11.05 7.84
N ILE A 279 15.83 -10.09 8.45
CA ILE A 279 16.20 -8.67 8.40
C ILE A 279 15.73 -7.94 9.65
N ASN A 280 16.57 -7.00 10.11
CA ASN A 280 16.28 -6.04 11.16
C ASN A 280 16.48 -4.63 10.61
N VAL A 281 15.52 -3.74 10.85
CA VAL A 281 15.56 -2.33 10.46
C VAL A 281 15.41 -1.47 11.70
N LEU A 282 16.16 -0.38 11.77
CA LEU A 282 16.02 0.69 12.76
C LEU A 282 15.80 2.01 12.01
N LEU A 283 14.74 2.72 12.37
CA LEU A 283 14.46 4.09 11.91
C LEU A 283 14.61 5.08 13.07
N GLU A 284 15.25 6.20 12.80
CA GLU A 284 15.41 7.32 13.73
C GLU A 284 14.47 8.46 13.32
N TYR A 285 13.75 9.06 14.28
CA TYR A 285 12.82 10.16 14.03
C TYR A 285 13.29 11.47 14.66
N PRO A 286 12.88 12.63 14.08
CA PRO A 286 13.27 13.95 14.63
C PRO A 286 12.72 14.23 16.03
N THR A 287 11.63 13.56 16.43
CA THR A 287 10.92 13.77 17.69
C THR A 287 11.36 12.84 18.82
N ASP A 288 12.64 12.45 18.83
CA ASP A 288 13.31 11.67 19.88
C ASP A 288 12.68 10.29 20.15
N PHE A 289 12.28 9.58 19.11
CA PHE A 289 11.96 8.17 19.20
C PHE A 289 12.58 7.37 18.04
N THR A 290 12.64 6.08 18.24
CA THR A 290 13.07 5.12 17.20
C THR A 290 11.96 4.13 16.91
N ALA A 291 11.92 3.62 15.67
CA ALA A 291 11.08 2.49 15.30
C ALA A 291 11.95 1.34 14.79
N THR A 292 11.65 0.11 15.22
CA THR A 292 12.34 -1.09 14.77
C THR A 292 11.40 -2.02 14.02
N PHE A 293 11.97 -2.82 13.12
CA PHE A 293 11.29 -3.93 12.49
C PHE A 293 12.19 -5.18 12.51
N GLU A 294 11.65 -6.27 13.01
CA GLU A 294 12.30 -7.57 13.05
C GLU A 294 11.50 -8.56 12.20
N ALA A 295 12.14 -9.23 11.25
CA ALA A 295 11.49 -10.23 10.43
C ALA A 295 12.41 -11.40 10.13
N THR A 296 11.89 -12.61 10.26
CA THR A 296 12.53 -13.83 9.79
C THR A 296 11.50 -14.82 9.28
N LEU A 297 11.86 -15.56 8.24
CA LEU A 297 11.03 -16.64 7.67
C LEU A 297 11.26 -17.99 8.34
N VAL A 298 12.29 -18.10 9.21
CA VAL A 298 12.57 -19.37 9.94
C VAL A 298 11.43 -19.68 10.91
N PRO A 299 11.02 -20.96 11.01
CA PRO A 299 9.81 -21.36 11.75
C PRO A 299 9.98 -21.36 13.28
N GLY A 300 11.19 -21.10 13.81
CA GLY A 300 11.46 -21.07 15.25
C GLY A 300 10.76 -19.96 16.03
N ILE A 301 10.27 -18.94 15.32
CA ILE A 301 9.48 -17.84 15.89
C ILE A 301 8.37 -17.43 14.92
N THR A 302 7.20 -17.08 15.45
CA THR A 302 6.04 -16.64 14.67
C THR A 302 5.37 -15.44 15.32
N GLY A 303 4.45 -14.82 14.59
CA GLY A 303 3.65 -13.72 15.09
C GLY A 303 4.07 -12.36 14.55
N ALA A 304 3.18 -11.39 14.71
CA ALA A 304 3.33 -10.06 14.17
C ALA A 304 2.58 -9.07 15.06
N ALA A 305 3.26 -8.01 15.51
CA ALA A 305 2.65 -6.98 16.36
C ALA A 305 3.47 -5.70 16.39
N ILE A 306 2.95 -4.71 17.10
CA ILE A 306 3.59 -3.45 17.44
C ILE A 306 3.60 -3.31 18.95
N GLU A 307 4.71 -2.82 19.53
CA GLU A 307 4.80 -2.32 20.90
C GLU A 307 5.20 -0.84 20.87
N MET A 308 4.36 0.02 21.44
CA MET A 308 4.66 1.42 21.70
C MET A 308 5.13 1.56 23.14
N CYS A 309 6.41 1.85 23.36
CA CYS A 309 7.04 1.88 24.66
C CYS A 309 7.19 3.32 25.17
N GLY A 310 6.49 3.66 26.22
CA GLY A 310 6.50 4.98 26.84
C GLY A 310 6.96 4.95 28.31
N THR A 311 7.18 6.14 28.90
CA THR A 311 7.65 6.29 30.28
C THR A 311 6.66 5.83 31.34
N GLU A 312 5.37 5.77 31.00
CA GLU A 312 4.29 5.38 31.94
C GLU A 312 3.70 4.00 31.64
N GLY A 313 4.19 3.33 30.58
CA GLY A 313 3.77 1.98 30.23
C GLY A 313 3.99 1.66 28.76
N ARG A 314 3.44 0.54 28.31
CA ARG A 314 3.51 0.11 26.92
C ARG A 314 2.13 -0.27 26.37
N LEU A 315 1.92 0.00 25.11
CA LEU A 315 0.77 -0.47 24.36
C LEU A 315 1.26 -1.52 23.32
N TRP A 316 0.77 -2.75 23.47
CA TRP A 316 0.96 -3.82 22.49
C TRP A 316 -0.28 -3.93 21.62
N ILE A 317 -0.14 -4.08 20.31
CA ILE A 317 -1.28 -4.20 19.38
C ILE A 317 -0.96 -5.09 18.18
N ASP A 318 -1.89 -5.97 17.84
CA ASP A 318 -1.88 -6.75 16.60
C ASP A 318 -3.22 -6.59 15.84
N ARG A 319 -3.50 -7.49 14.91
CA ARG A 319 -4.76 -7.48 14.14
C ARG A 319 -5.97 -8.03 14.90
N SER A 320 -5.76 -8.60 16.07
CA SER A 320 -6.80 -9.30 16.86
C SER A 320 -7.13 -8.62 18.18
N ARG A 321 -6.22 -7.84 18.74
CA ARG A 321 -6.40 -7.19 20.02
C ARG A 321 -5.38 -6.08 20.26
N TYR A 322 -5.58 -5.31 21.35
CA TYR A 322 -4.54 -4.50 21.98
C TYR A 322 -4.47 -4.75 23.49
N GLU A 323 -3.30 -4.49 24.06
CA GLU A 323 -3.00 -4.67 25.45
C GLU A 323 -2.29 -3.43 25.99
N TRP A 324 -2.90 -2.79 26.97
CA TRP A 324 -2.26 -1.72 27.74
C TRP A 324 -1.58 -2.30 28.97
N HIS A 325 -0.30 -2.12 29.11
CA HIS A 325 0.51 -2.52 30.25
C HIS A 325 1.00 -1.27 30.98
N PRO A 326 0.36 -0.86 32.09
CA PRO A 326 0.79 0.30 32.87
C PRO A 326 2.14 0.04 33.54
N LYS A 327 2.85 1.12 33.88
CA LYS A 327 4.10 1.08 34.63
C LYS A 327 3.90 0.39 35.98
N GLY A 328 4.80 -0.51 36.34
CA GLY A 328 4.80 -1.22 37.60
C GLY A 328 4.73 -2.74 37.42
N ARG A 329 5.56 -3.45 38.24
CA ARG A 329 5.73 -4.92 38.11
C ARG A 329 4.45 -5.73 38.30
N ASN A 330 3.48 -5.23 39.07
CA ASN A 330 2.26 -5.95 39.47
C ASN A 330 0.97 -5.30 38.92
N ALA A 331 1.10 -4.28 38.05
CA ALA A 331 -0.08 -3.66 37.49
C ALA A 331 -0.67 -4.61 36.38
N PRO A 332 -1.94 -5.03 36.53
CA PRO A 332 -2.53 -5.94 35.56
C PRO A 332 -2.70 -5.24 34.19
N PRO A 333 -2.49 -5.96 33.10
CA PRO A 333 -2.74 -5.40 31.77
C PRO A 333 -4.26 -5.25 31.53
N VAL A 334 -4.62 -4.25 30.73
CA VAL A 334 -5.96 -4.13 30.13
C VAL A 334 -5.90 -4.73 28.74
N ILE A 335 -6.64 -5.82 28.52
CA ILE A 335 -6.67 -6.54 27.24
C ILE A 335 -8.02 -6.29 26.57
N VAL A 336 -8.01 -5.79 25.34
CA VAL A 336 -9.23 -5.52 24.56
C VAL A 336 -9.12 -6.29 23.23
N GLN A 337 -10.03 -7.24 23.05
CA GLN A 337 -10.14 -7.97 21.79
C GLN A 337 -10.69 -7.07 20.70
N ALA A 338 -10.18 -7.22 19.47
CA ALA A 338 -10.79 -6.62 18.31
C ALA A 338 -12.18 -7.21 18.11
N GLU A 339 -13.13 -6.40 17.74
CA GLU A 339 -14.43 -6.89 17.29
C GLU A 339 -14.27 -7.75 16.05
N ALA A 340 -15.14 -8.75 15.87
CA ALA A 340 -15.16 -9.60 14.68
C ALA A 340 -15.61 -8.79 13.46
N HIS A 341 -14.69 -7.99 12.92
CA HIS A 341 -14.94 -7.04 11.86
C HIS A 341 -13.81 -7.03 10.83
N ASP A 342 -14.16 -6.93 9.55
CA ASP A 342 -13.15 -6.87 8.48
C ASP A 342 -12.70 -5.43 8.24
N MET A 343 -11.52 -5.08 8.75
CA MET A 343 -10.93 -3.75 8.56
C MET A 343 -10.68 -3.40 7.09
N THR A 344 -10.62 -4.40 6.18
CA THR A 344 -10.52 -4.14 4.74
C THR A 344 -11.83 -3.61 4.20
N LEU A 345 -12.95 -4.12 4.69
CA LEU A 345 -14.27 -3.61 4.33
C LEU A 345 -14.46 -2.16 4.76
N ASP A 346 -14.06 -1.83 6.00
CA ASP A 346 -14.10 -0.44 6.47
C ASP A 346 -13.24 0.48 5.61
N HIS A 347 -12.06 -0.01 5.24
CA HIS A 347 -11.13 0.75 4.44
C HIS A 347 -11.66 1.00 3.02
N VAL A 348 -12.30 0.00 2.42
CA VAL A 348 -13.00 0.12 1.13
C VAL A 348 -14.18 1.09 1.24
N ASN A 349 -14.98 1.00 2.30
CA ASN A 349 -16.10 1.90 2.52
C ASN A 349 -15.64 3.35 2.70
N ASN A 350 -14.51 3.59 3.39
CA ASN A 350 -13.91 4.91 3.48
C ASN A 350 -13.49 5.44 2.10
N PHE A 351 -12.90 4.60 1.24
CA PHE A 351 -12.58 5.00 -0.13
C PHE A 351 -13.83 5.41 -0.92
N LEU A 352 -14.86 4.58 -0.90
CA LEU A 352 -16.11 4.87 -1.61
C LEU A 352 -16.82 6.14 -1.10
N GLU A 353 -16.76 6.39 0.20
CA GLU A 353 -17.25 7.64 0.78
C GLU A 353 -16.43 8.84 0.29
N CYS A 354 -15.10 8.71 0.25
CA CYS A 354 -14.23 9.77 -0.24
C CYS A 354 -14.40 10.04 -1.75
N VAL A 355 -14.66 9.00 -2.55
CA VAL A 355 -15.02 9.15 -3.98
C VAL A 355 -16.28 10.02 -4.14
N LYS A 356 -17.29 9.85 -3.28
CA LYS A 356 -18.53 10.64 -3.32
C LYS A 356 -18.33 12.06 -2.79
N THR A 357 -17.65 12.18 -1.65
CA THR A 357 -17.53 13.46 -0.91
C THR A 357 -16.35 14.31 -1.32
N ARG A 358 -15.43 13.75 -2.11
CA ARG A 358 -14.13 14.35 -2.48
C ARG A 358 -13.24 14.66 -1.27
N LYS A 359 -13.53 14.10 -0.08
CA LYS A 359 -12.67 14.20 1.09
C LYS A 359 -11.42 13.34 0.91
N ARG A 360 -10.38 13.66 1.68
CA ARG A 360 -9.17 12.83 1.74
C ARG A 360 -9.45 11.52 2.46
N PRO A 361 -9.02 10.37 1.92
CA PRO A 361 -9.20 9.09 2.58
C PRO A 361 -8.25 8.88 3.78
N ASN A 362 -8.58 7.91 4.63
CA ASN A 362 -7.80 7.56 5.82
C ASN A 362 -6.33 7.25 5.52
N ALA A 363 -6.07 6.62 4.39
CA ALA A 363 -4.74 6.35 3.86
C ALA A 363 -4.53 7.10 2.54
N ASP A 364 -4.56 8.43 2.60
CA ASP A 364 -4.29 9.30 1.45
C ASP A 364 -2.94 8.96 0.81
N VAL A 365 -2.82 9.24 -0.48
CA VAL A 365 -1.61 8.95 -1.26
C VAL A 365 -0.32 9.48 -0.63
N LEU A 366 -0.33 10.64 0.03
CA LEU A 366 0.84 11.20 0.72
C LEU A 366 1.22 10.36 1.94
N ILE A 367 0.23 9.90 2.71
CA ILE A 367 0.45 8.97 3.83
C ILE A 367 1.06 7.67 3.32
N GLY A 368 0.50 7.12 2.22
CA GLY A 368 1.01 5.92 1.59
C GLY A 368 2.46 6.07 1.09
N HIS A 369 2.78 7.22 0.50
CA HIS A 369 4.14 7.55 0.09
C HIS A 369 5.11 7.53 1.28
N ARG A 370 4.80 8.24 2.37
CA ARG A 370 5.68 8.34 3.53
C ARG A 370 5.89 7.02 4.26
N SER A 371 4.86 6.19 4.34
CA SER A 371 5.01 4.85 4.93
C SER A 371 5.83 3.92 4.04
N ALA A 372 5.69 4.00 2.71
CA ALA A 372 6.55 3.28 1.78
C ALA A 372 8.00 3.82 1.82
N GLN A 373 8.19 5.14 1.87
CA GLN A 373 9.49 5.81 1.99
C GLN A 373 10.27 5.33 3.22
N ALA A 374 9.63 5.27 4.39
CA ALA A 374 10.25 4.77 5.62
C ALA A 374 10.73 3.32 5.46
N SER A 375 9.91 2.46 4.84
CA SER A 375 10.29 1.07 4.53
C SER A 375 11.43 1.00 3.52
N HIS A 376 11.40 1.83 2.48
CA HIS A 376 12.48 1.89 1.47
C HIS A 376 13.82 2.34 2.06
N LEU A 377 13.81 3.30 2.99
CA LEU A 377 15.05 3.72 3.68
C LEU A 377 15.69 2.54 4.41
N GLY A 378 14.89 1.66 5.04
CA GLY A 378 15.39 0.41 5.63
C GLY A 378 16.04 -0.52 4.60
N ASN A 379 15.40 -0.70 3.43
CA ASN A 379 15.97 -1.51 2.35
C ASN A 379 17.26 -0.89 1.77
N ILE A 380 17.30 0.43 1.60
CA ILE A 380 18.49 1.13 1.10
C ILE A 380 19.65 0.95 2.09
N ALA A 381 19.40 1.11 3.39
CA ALA A 381 20.42 0.89 4.43
C ALA A 381 20.98 -0.55 4.38
N TYR A 382 20.11 -1.55 4.17
CA TYR A 382 20.52 -2.94 3.99
C TYR A 382 21.37 -3.16 2.73
N LEU A 383 20.95 -2.62 1.59
CA LEU A 383 21.62 -2.80 0.30
C LEU A 383 22.96 -2.07 0.23
N GLU A 384 23.03 -0.85 0.76
CA GLU A 384 24.24 -0.04 0.78
C GLU A 384 25.17 -0.40 1.95
N ARG A 385 24.72 -1.23 2.90
CA ARG A 385 25.48 -1.66 4.09
C ARG A 385 26.05 -0.50 4.90
N ARG A 386 25.27 0.57 5.02
CA ARG A 386 25.62 1.76 5.81
C ARG A 386 24.38 2.35 6.47
N LYS A 387 24.60 3.21 7.46
CA LYS A 387 23.55 4.11 7.95
C LYS A 387 23.16 5.08 6.81
N ILE A 388 21.87 5.30 6.66
CA ILE A 388 21.31 6.32 5.77
C ILE A 388 20.89 7.51 6.62
N ASP A 389 21.45 8.68 6.36
CA ASP A 389 20.96 9.94 6.89
C ASP A 389 20.01 10.56 5.88
N PHE A 390 18.86 11.03 6.35
CA PHE A 390 17.77 11.50 5.51
C PHE A 390 17.30 12.88 5.99
N ASP A 391 17.15 13.83 5.06
CA ASP A 391 16.59 15.15 5.36
C ASP A 391 15.05 15.08 5.31
N PRO A 392 14.34 15.19 6.46
CA PRO A 392 12.89 15.11 6.48
C PRO A 392 12.17 16.29 5.83
N GLN A 393 12.85 17.44 5.62
CA GLN A 393 12.27 18.62 5.01
C GLN A 393 12.36 18.58 3.48
N ARG A 394 13.49 18.09 2.97
CA ARG A 394 13.73 17.93 1.53
C ARG A 394 13.25 16.58 1.00
N GLU A 395 13.02 15.63 1.91
CA GLU A 395 12.75 14.23 1.59
C GLU A 395 13.84 13.59 0.71
N GLU A 396 15.12 13.87 1.04
CA GLU A 396 16.31 13.43 0.30
C GLU A 396 17.29 12.69 1.19
N ILE A 397 17.95 11.66 0.61
CA ILE A 397 19.10 11.00 1.24
C ILE A 397 20.28 11.96 1.22
N LEU A 398 20.86 12.20 2.40
CA LEU A 398 22.01 13.06 2.51
C LEU A 398 23.27 12.36 1.93
N PRO A 399 24.13 13.09 1.22
CA PRO A 399 25.38 12.54 0.74
C PRO A 399 26.28 12.12 1.92
N PHE A 400 27.12 11.12 1.64
CA PHE A 400 28.09 10.60 2.61
C PHE A 400 29.28 11.55 2.76
#